data_5cca3fee3f86625ced0fea94b3cca365
#
_entry.id   5cca3fee3f86625ced0fea94b3cca365
#
_cell.length_a   1.000
_cell.length_b   1.000
_cell.length_c   1.000
_cell.angle_alpha   90.00
_cell.angle_beta   90.00
_cell.angle_gamma   90.00
#
_symmetry.space_group_name_H-M   'P 1'
#
loop_
_entity.id
_entity.type
_entity.pdbx_description
1 polymer ?
#
loop_
_entity_poly.entity_id
_entity_poly.type
_entity_poly.pdbx_seq_one_letter_code
_entity_poly.pdbx_strand_id
1 'polypeptide(L)'
;MSRAFYHILFAAALFLANFPLIAVAQPPPTIPQGVNLGQLQVQQPLVDATVPVTLNAFFDPPVVQPGQKSFYRVAITATESSIQWPDEVYAPPGLNFGVNTRGQILRGSSAVFQPLTVFAYEVTAAQSGKFTVPSFNLNVYGTNEFVPQATLQVTTNPPPDMTAPRRLLLQPSLTNVYAGQPFLVSVILPAGPGGQLDMLREVQLNGTGFIVDKYNVRQMAQSISLEGNPNPVMAYMCEMNVTPAAAGHISLSAQAFAVGGLNGFSGRIVVHGGAVILGGGGNTEHYDFLTSEPVDITVAPLPATDRPDSFTGSIGQFLIDPPHLSANRLHTGQPVSLTMGIHGEGDLTRYVPPNVPRSREWQIIAEQSPNINFTLIPRTDDVQTTPAIPFSYFDPIAGQYVDATIPPQPVTVDGEGLPMTMAAENNSSNAPPRLSDFASSPGWSAPDLKPPQLRVWFVAAQFFPVLALLALLQWDRRRRFLEAHPEILRRIRARRALRREKRTWQRAVTMRDAPAFAASAVRAMQTACAPHFPAQADALVGVDIASVLDDADRSGAAGETVRKIFTAVDTRFAATHPAPPDLLALEPHAAAALAKLEEKL
;
A
#
# COMPACT_ATOMS: atom_id res chain seq x y z
N MET A 1 4.74 -8.10 45.46
CA MET A 1 4.92 -8.78 44.19
C MET A 1 3.67 -9.61 43.93
N SER A 2 2.83 -9.19 42.99
CA SER A 2 1.46 -9.66 42.86
C SER A 2 1.38 -11.01 42.11
N ARG A 3 0.39 -11.82 42.49
CA ARG A 3 0.07 -13.13 41.86
C ARG A 3 0.02 -13.11 40.31
N ALA A 4 -0.18 -11.95 39.70
CA ALA A 4 -0.16 -11.76 38.27
C ALA A 4 1.23 -12.00 37.61
N PHE A 5 2.31 -11.81 38.35
CA PHE A 5 3.66 -12.03 37.81
C PHE A 5 3.98 -13.54 37.67
N TYR A 6 3.46 -14.35 38.60
CA TYR A 6 3.60 -15.80 38.55
C TYR A 6 2.78 -16.42 37.42
N HIS A 7 1.60 -15.88 37.11
CA HIS A 7 0.77 -16.37 36.01
C HIS A 7 1.37 -16.05 34.62
N ILE A 8 2.07 -14.94 34.47
CA ILE A 8 2.75 -14.57 33.22
C ILE A 8 4.00 -15.42 33.01
N LEU A 9 4.77 -15.70 34.05
CA LEU A 9 5.93 -16.59 34.00
C LEU A 9 5.51 -18.05 33.74
N PHE A 10 4.40 -18.48 34.31
CA PHE A 10 3.85 -19.84 34.13
C PHE A 10 3.26 -20.01 32.73
N ALA A 11 2.58 -18.98 32.17
CA ALA A 11 2.10 -19.00 30.80
C ALA A 11 3.24 -18.96 29.77
N ALA A 12 4.32 -18.22 30.02
CA ALA A 12 5.51 -18.21 29.16
C ALA A 12 6.28 -19.55 29.22
N ALA A 13 6.31 -20.21 30.37
CA ALA A 13 6.92 -21.54 30.53
C ALA A 13 6.08 -22.66 29.89
N LEU A 14 4.74 -22.56 29.93
CA LEU A 14 3.84 -23.49 29.25
C LEU A 14 3.85 -23.32 27.73
N PHE A 15 4.14 -22.13 27.21
CA PHE A 15 4.28 -21.91 25.76
C PHE A 15 5.61 -22.49 25.22
N LEU A 16 6.64 -22.56 26.04
CA LEU A 16 7.93 -23.17 25.70
C LEU A 16 7.96 -24.71 25.82
N ALA A 17 7.02 -25.30 26.59
CA ALA A 17 6.97 -26.74 26.83
C ALA A 17 6.11 -27.52 25.82
N ASN A 18 5.33 -26.87 24.95
CA ASN A 18 4.43 -27.50 23.98
C ASN A 18 4.92 -27.47 22.53
N PHE A 19 6.23 -27.34 22.29
CA PHE A 19 6.76 -27.64 20.96
C PHE A 19 7.10 -29.13 20.88
N PRO A 20 6.41 -29.93 20.07
CA PRO A 20 6.78 -31.33 19.85
C PRO A 20 8.09 -31.37 19.08
N LEU A 21 9.12 -31.88 19.71
CA LEU A 21 10.40 -32.28 19.12
C LEU A 21 10.20 -33.60 18.34
N ILE A 22 9.54 -33.56 17.20
CA ILE A 22 9.69 -34.56 16.13
C ILE A 22 9.36 -33.85 14.81
N ALA A 23 10.36 -33.29 14.16
CA ALA A 23 10.25 -32.97 12.74
C ALA A 23 11.12 -33.98 11.98
N VAL A 24 10.51 -35.03 11.47
CA VAL A 24 11.02 -35.72 10.31
C VAL A 24 11.04 -34.72 9.17
N ALA A 25 12.25 -34.36 8.72
CA ALA A 25 12.45 -33.42 7.64
C ALA A 25 11.85 -33.97 6.35
N GLN A 26 10.64 -33.50 6.00
CA GLN A 26 10.23 -33.49 4.61
C GLN A 26 11.02 -32.38 3.92
N PRO A 27 11.53 -32.60 2.69
CA PRO A 27 12.16 -31.52 1.94
C PRO A 27 11.12 -30.39 1.79
N PRO A 28 11.48 -29.14 2.06
CA PRO A 28 10.56 -28.05 1.91
C PRO A 28 10.07 -28.01 0.46
N PRO A 29 8.78 -27.74 0.22
CA PRO A 29 8.29 -27.50 -1.13
C PRO A 29 9.14 -26.37 -1.71
N THR A 30 9.66 -26.58 -2.90
CA THR A 30 10.41 -25.56 -3.65
C THR A 30 9.48 -24.37 -3.87
N ILE A 31 9.66 -23.33 -3.06
CA ILE A 31 8.99 -22.04 -3.26
C ILE A 31 9.61 -21.45 -4.52
N PRO A 32 8.81 -21.04 -5.52
CA PRO A 32 9.34 -20.36 -6.69
C PRO A 32 10.16 -19.14 -6.24
N GLN A 33 11.41 -19.08 -6.67
CA GLN A 33 12.25 -17.91 -6.39
C GLN A 33 11.58 -16.68 -6.99
N GLY A 34 11.21 -15.73 -6.17
CA GLY A 34 10.56 -14.48 -6.58
C GLY A 34 9.34 -14.07 -5.75
N VAL A 35 8.79 -14.95 -4.93
CA VAL A 35 7.71 -14.58 -4.02
C VAL A 35 8.30 -13.97 -2.76
N ASN A 36 8.19 -12.66 -2.65
CA ASN A 36 8.57 -11.95 -1.43
C ASN A 36 7.55 -12.30 -0.32
N LEU A 37 7.93 -13.21 0.58
CA LEU A 37 7.09 -13.66 1.70
C LEU A 37 6.60 -12.51 2.60
N GLY A 38 7.29 -11.36 2.59
CA GLY A 38 6.85 -10.14 3.26
C GLY A 38 5.60 -9.51 2.63
N GLN A 39 5.30 -9.79 1.36
CA GLN A 39 4.08 -9.31 0.69
C GLN A 39 2.88 -10.24 0.89
N LEU A 40 3.09 -11.48 1.35
CA LEU A 40 2.00 -12.41 1.68
C LEU A 40 1.40 -12.16 3.07
N GLN A 41 2.05 -11.39 3.92
CA GLN A 41 1.43 -10.81 5.11
C GLN A 41 0.76 -9.48 4.74
N VAL A 42 -0.15 -9.50 3.77
CA VAL A 42 -1.17 -8.48 3.67
C VAL A 42 -1.99 -8.62 4.95
N GLN A 43 -1.72 -7.76 5.93
CA GLN A 43 -2.59 -7.64 7.09
C GLN A 43 -3.98 -7.40 6.52
N GLN A 44 -4.88 -8.34 6.75
CA GLN A 44 -6.27 -8.12 6.38
C GLN A 44 -6.69 -6.81 7.04
N PRO A 45 -7.24 -5.86 6.28
CA PRO A 45 -7.61 -4.58 6.83
C PRO A 45 -8.58 -4.82 7.99
N LEU A 46 -8.35 -4.15 9.13
CA LEU A 46 -9.23 -4.25 10.28
C LEU A 46 -10.58 -3.67 9.90
N VAL A 47 -11.58 -4.53 9.86
CA VAL A 47 -12.96 -4.15 9.57
C VAL A 47 -13.66 -3.91 10.90
N ASP A 48 -14.34 -2.77 11.02
CA ASP A 48 -15.17 -2.46 12.19
C ASP A 48 -16.52 -3.18 12.09
N ALA A 49 -16.62 -4.31 12.77
CA ALA A 49 -17.87 -5.07 12.88
C ALA A 49 -18.80 -4.54 13.97
N THR A 50 -18.40 -3.49 14.72
CA THR A 50 -19.23 -2.90 15.80
C THR A 50 -20.15 -1.79 15.29
N VAL A 51 -19.92 -1.28 14.08
CA VAL A 51 -20.80 -0.29 13.44
C VAL A 51 -22.13 -0.93 13.11
N PRO A 52 -23.27 -0.27 13.40
CA PRO A 52 -24.58 -0.79 13.04
C PRO A 52 -24.68 -1.12 11.55
N VAL A 53 -25.15 -2.33 11.24
CA VAL A 53 -25.39 -2.76 9.86
C VAL A 53 -26.54 -1.93 9.30
N THR A 54 -26.33 -1.29 8.16
CA THR A 54 -27.38 -0.59 7.43
C THR A 54 -27.65 -1.30 6.12
N LEU A 55 -28.92 -1.47 5.78
CA LEU A 55 -29.37 -2.07 4.54
C LEU A 55 -30.21 -1.08 3.76
N ASN A 56 -29.90 -0.92 2.49
CA ASN A 56 -30.67 -0.09 1.59
C ASN A 56 -30.96 -0.87 0.29
N ALA A 57 -32.23 -0.92 -0.11
CA ALA A 57 -32.66 -1.58 -1.33
C ALA A 57 -33.37 -0.57 -2.24
N PHE A 58 -32.95 -0.51 -3.49
CA PHE A 58 -33.48 0.45 -4.46
C PHE A 58 -33.33 -0.04 -5.90
N PHE A 59 -34.07 0.58 -6.83
CA PHE A 59 -33.91 0.40 -8.24
C PHE A 59 -33.14 1.59 -8.82
N ASP A 60 -32.24 1.30 -9.77
CA ASP A 60 -31.45 2.31 -10.47
C ASP A 60 -31.43 2.04 -11.99
N PRO A 61 -32.12 2.87 -12.78
CA PRO A 61 -33.02 3.94 -12.41
C PRO A 61 -34.35 3.44 -11.81
N PRO A 62 -35.03 4.25 -10.95
CA PRO A 62 -36.28 3.85 -10.30
C PRO A 62 -37.49 3.88 -11.24
N VAL A 63 -37.37 4.56 -12.39
CA VAL A 63 -38.41 4.69 -13.41
C VAL A 63 -37.82 4.33 -14.76
N VAL A 64 -38.47 3.42 -15.50
CA VAL A 64 -38.00 2.95 -16.82
C VAL A 64 -39.16 2.81 -17.81
N GLN A 65 -38.84 2.67 -19.09
CA GLN A 65 -39.79 2.27 -20.12
C GLN A 65 -39.97 0.76 -20.16
N PRO A 66 -41.11 0.24 -20.71
CA PRO A 66 -41.27 -1.18 -20.94
C PRO A 66 -40.12 -1.74 -21.80
N GLY A 67 -39.52 -2.85 -21.35
CA GLY A 67 -38.37 -3.49 -21.98
C GLY A 67 -37.00 -2.84 -21.66
N GLN A 68 -37.00 -1.67 -21.02
CA GLN A 68 -35.75 -1.03 -20.59
C GLN A 68 -35.21 -1.71 -19.34
N LYS A 69 -33.87 -1.77 -19.25
CA LYS A 69 -33.15 -2.35 -18.11
C LYS A 69 -33.08 -1.38 -16.92
N SER A 70 -33.26 -1.90 -15.72
CA SER A 70 -32.94 -1.26 -14.45
C SER A 70 -32.11 -2.23 -13.61
N PHE A 71 -31.53 -1.77 -12.50
CA PHE A 71 -30.82 -2.62 -11.54
C PHE A 71 -31.52 -2.58 -10.19
N TYR A 72 -31.91 -3.76 -9.69
CA TYR A 72 -32.27 -3.90 -8.29
C TYR A 72 -31.01 -4.05 -7.47
N ARG A 73 -30.72 -3.10 -6.60
CA ARG A 73 -29.52 -3.05 -5.79
C ARG A 73 -29.83 -3.13 -4.30
N VAL A 74 -29.07 -3.95 -3.57
CA VAL A 74 -29.09 -4.01 -2.12
C VAL A 74 -27.70 -3.73 -1.60
N ALA A 75 -27.54 -2.59 -0.94
CA ALA A 75 -26.29 -2.13 -0.34
C ALA A 75 -26.30 -2.42 1.17
N ILE A 76 -25.26 -3.07 1.66
CA ILE A 76 -25.15 -3.58 3.03
C ILE A 76 -23.79 -3.15 3.60
N THR A 77 -23.78 -2.51 4.78
CA THR A 77 -22.54 -2.12 5.46
C THR A 77 -21.93 -3.28 6.23
N ALA A 78 -21.62 -4.35 5.54
CA ALA A 78 -21.02 -5.57 6.09
C ALA A 78 -20.07 -6.19 5.08
N THR A 79 -19.20 -7.09 5.55
CA THR A 79 -18.33 -7.88 4.66
C THR A 79 -19.14 -8.93 3.92
N GLU A 80 -18.81 -9.21 2.67
CA GLU A 80 -19.50 -10.19 1.84
C GLU A 80 -19.56 -11.57 2.53
N SER A 81 -18.44 -11.99 3.15
CA SER A 81 -18.34 -13.28 3.83
C SER A 81 -19.25 -13.44 5.06
N SER A 82 -19.73 -12.33 5.61
CA SER A 82 -20.65 -12.33 6.77
C SER A 82 -22.12 -12.28 6.39
N ILE A 83 -22.43 -12.15 5.10
CA ILE A 83 -23.78 -12.03 4.57
C ILE A 83 -24.21 -13.40 4.04
N GLN A 84 -25.28 -13.95 4.61
CA GLN A 84 -25.95 -15.14 4.08
C GLN A 84 -27.00 -14.72 3.06
N TRP A 85 -26.56 -14.52 1.81
CA TRP A 85 -27.47 -14.10 0.75
C TRP A 85 -28.38 -15.26 0.33
N PRO A 86 -29.70 -15.04 0.14
CA PRO A 86 -30.62 -16.10 -0.29
C PRO A 86 -30.29 -16.56 -1.73
N ASP A 87 -30.49 -17.84 -2.00
CA ASP A 87 -30.28 -18.41 -3.34
C ASP A 87 -31.19 -17.76 -4.39
N GLU A 88 -32.41 -17.40 -4.00
CA GLU A 88 -33.38 -16.72 -4.85
C GLU A 88 -34.00 -15.52 -4.13
N VAL A 89 -34.05 -14.39 -4.81
CA VAL A 89 -34.80 -13.20 -4.40
C VAL A 89 -36.16 -13.23 -5.08
N TYR A 90 -37.22 -13.00 -4.32
CA TYR A 90 -38.59 -12.98 -4.88
C TYR A 90 -38.74 -11.93 -5.98
N ALA A 91 -39.04 -12.39 -7.17
CA ALA A 91 -39.36 -11.54 -8.33
C ALA A 91 -40.89 -11.34 -8.41
N PRO A 92 -41.38 -10.10 -8.35
CA PRO A 92 -42.81 -9.86 -8.58
C PRO A 92 -43.23 -10.30 -9.98
N PRO A 93 -44.49 -10.79 -10.16
CA PRO A 93 -44.96 -11.20 -11.47
C PRO A 93 -44.81 -10.10 -12.54
N GLY A 94 -44.20 -10.44 -13.65
CA GLY A 94 -43.96 -9.51 -14.77
C GLY A 94 -42.60 -8.74 -14.67
N LEU A 95 -41.83 -8.94 -13.60
CA LEU A 95 -40.47 -8.44 -13.48
C LEU A 95 -39.49 -9.62 -13.63
N ASN A 96 -38.61 -9.55 -14.63
CA ASN A 96 -37.60 -10.57 -14.89
C ASN A 96 -36.28 -10.15 -14.23
N PHE A 97 -35.70 -11.04 -13.42
CA PHE A 97 -34.40 -10.87 -12.79
C PHE A 97 -33.34 -11.58 -13.64
N GLY A 98 -32.27 -10.89 -13.96
CA GLY A 98 -31.08 -11.44 -14.61
C GLY A 98 -30.09 -11.99 -13.59
N VAL A 99 -28.83 -12.08 -14.02
CA VAL A 99 -27.75 -12.62 -13.18
C VAL A 99 -27.45 -11.68 -12.03
N ASN A 100 -27.22 -12.26 -10.85
CA ASN A 100 -26.72 -11.53 -9.69
C ASN A 100 -25.24 -11.17 -9.87
N THR A 101 -24.95 -9.89 -9.75
CA THR A 101 -23.57 -9.38 -9.63
C THR A 101 -23.37 -8.83 -8.24
N ARG A 102 -22.18 -8.96 -7.71
CA ARG A 102 -21.86 -8.50 -6.37
C ARG A 102 -20.46 -7.89 -6.31
N GLY A 103 -20.29 -6.91 -5.47
CA GLY A 103 -19.02 -6.26 -5.23
C GLY A 103 -18.90 -5.79 -3.79
N GLN A 104 -17.66 -5.72 -3.29
CA GLN A 104 -17.34 -5.21 -1.97
C GLN A 104 -16.26 -4.14 -2.08
N ILE A 105 -16.40 -3.06 -1.31
CA ILE A 105 -15.40 -2.03 -1.13
C ILE A 105 -15.22 -1.73 0.35
N LEU A 106 -13.97 -1.42 0.74
CA LEU A 106 -13.65 -0.95 2.09
C LEU A 106 -13.56 0.58 2.07
N ARG A 107 -14.45 1.24 2.83
CA ARG A 107 -14.56 2.70 2.92
C ARG A 107 -13.75 3.24 4.09
N GLY A 108 -13.25 4.46 3.96
CA GLY A 108 -12.52 5.17 5.01
C GLY A 108 -11.01 5.24 4.77
N SER A 109 -10.36 6.12 5.52
CA SER A 109 -8.91 6.37 5.46
C SER A 109 -8.21 6.16 6.80
N SER A 110 -8.91 5.61 7.78
CA SER A 110 -8.40 5.33 9.13
C SER A 110 -7.82 3.91 9.22
N ALA A 111 -7.25 3.58 10.37
CA ALA A 111 -6.75 2.23 10.65
C ALA A 111 -7.84 1.14 10.66
N VAL A 112 -9.12 1.54 10.69
CA VAL A 112 -10.29 0.67 10.71
C VAL A 112 -11.19 1.05 9.54
N PHE A 113 -11.52 0.06 8.70
CA PHE A 113 -12.33 0.25 7.51
C PHE A 113 -13.79 -0.16 7.74
N GLN A 114 -14.69 0.51 7.03
CA GLN A 114 -16.10 0.16 6.97
C GLN A 114 -16.37 -0.55 5.64
N PRO A 115 -16.82 -1.81 5.66
CA PRO A 115 -17.17 -2.53 4.46
C PRO A 115 -18.49 -2.04 3.89
N LEU A 116 -18.58 -2.05 2.56
CA LEU A 116 -19.83 -1.89 1.82
C LEU A 116 -19.91 -3.00 0.79
N THR A 117 -20.88 -3.88 0.91
CA THR A 117 -21.17 -4.92 -0.06
C THR A 117 -22.46 -4.59 -0.79
N VAL A 118 -22.46 -4.70 -2.11
CA VAL A 118 -23.64 -4.44 -2.95
C VAL A 118 -23.94 -5.70 -3.76
N PHE A 119 -25.19 -6.14 -3.69
CA PHE A 119 -25.78 -7.15 -4.58
C PHE A 119 -26.63 -6.43 -5.61
N ALA A 120 -26.46 -6.75 -6.88
CA ALA A 120 -27.19 -6.11 -7.98
C ALA A 120 -27.73 -7.15 -8.97
N TYR A 121 -28.99 -7.00 -9.32
CA TYR A 121 -29.67 -7.80 -10.35
C TYR A 121 -30.08 -6.88 -11.50
N GLU A 122 -29.75 -7.25 -12.71
CA GLU A 122 -30.35 -6.61 -13.89
C GLU A 122 -31.82 -7.03 -13.94
N VAL A 123 -32.71 -6.07 -14.09
CA VAL A 123 -34.15 -6.33 -14.14
C VAL A 123 -34.80 -5.69 -15.35
N THR A 124 -35.77 -6.39 -15.92
CA THR A 124 -36.57 -5.91 -17.05
C THR A 124 -38.04 -6.23 -16.85
N ALA A 125 -38.93 -5.34 -17.32
CA ALA A 125 -40.37 -5.58 -17.33
C ALA A 125 -40.93 -5.25 -18.71
N ALA A 126 -41.70 -6.17 -19.29
CA ALA A 126 -42.30 -5.99 -20.62
C ALA A 126 -43.54 -5.07 -20.62
N GLN A 127 -44.20 -4.90 -19.49
CA GLN A 127 -45.44 -4.15 -19.36
C GLN A 127 -45.29 -2.98 -18.40
N SER A 128 -46.03 -1.90 -18.66
CA SER A 128 -46.12 -0.77 -17.73
C SER A 128 -46.80 -1.19 -16.45
N GLY A 129 -46.29 -0.68 -15.32
CA GLY A 129 -46.85 -1.02 -14.01
C GLY A 129 -45.94 -0.58 -12.87
N LYS A 130 -46.37 -0.88 -11.67
CA LYS A 130 -45.57 -0.66 -10.45
C LYS A 130 -45.17 -2.03 -9.89
N PHE A 131 -43.90 -2.34 -9.89
CA PHE A 131 -43.33 -3.61 -9.45
C PHE A 131 -42.64 -3.39 -8.11
N THR A 132 -43.08 -4.09 -7.07
CA THR A 132 -42.49 -3.95 -5.74
C THR A 132 -41.86 -5.27 -5.32
N VAL A 133 -40.56 -5.25 -5.07
CA VAL A 133 -39.88 -6.34 -4.39
C VAL A 133 -40.17 -6.19 -2.90
N PRO A 134 -40.80 -7.19 -2.26
CA PRO A 134 -41.14 -7.10 -0.86
C PRO A 134 -39.88 -7.12 0.01
N SER A 135 -40.05 -6.64 1.22
CA SER A 135 -39.03 -6.76 2.24
C SER A 135 -38.79 -8.22 2.63
N PHE A 136 -37.54 -8.55 2.97
CA PHE A 136 -37.15 -9.88 3.42
C PHE A 136 -36.04 -9.82 4.49
N ASN A 137 -35.91 -10.91 5.23
CA ASN A 137 -34.90 -11.05 6.27
C ASN A 137 -33.61 -11.60 5.68
N LEU A 138 -32.49 -11.09 6.18
CA LEU A 138 -31.15 -11.46 5.77
C LEU A 138 -30.29 -11.67 7.02
N ASN A 139 -29.53 -12.77 7.08
CA ASN A 139 -28.59 -12.98 8.18
C ASN A 139 -27.26 -12.27 7.86
N VAL A 140 -26.85 -11.36 8.75
CA VAL A 140 -25.60 -10.61 8.64
C VAL A 140 -24.88 -10.68 9.99
N TYR A 141 -23.63 -11.15 10.01
CA TYR A 141 -22.86 -11.39 11.25
C TYR A 141 -23.60 -12.26 12.28
N GLY A 142 -24.47 -13.19 11.82
CA GLY A 142 -25.26 -14.04 12.70
C GLY A 142 -26.53 -13.41 13.26
N THR A 143 -26.85 -12.15 12.93
CA THR A 143 -28.08 -11.45 13.30
C THR A 143 -29.03 -11.35 12.10
N ASN A 144 -30.34 -11.42 12.37
CA ASN A 144 -31.35 -11.22 11.33
C ASN A 144 -31.59 -9.73 11.14
N GLU A 145 -31.23 -9.26 9.96
CA GLU A 145 -31.42 -7.89 9.51
C GLU A 145 -32.53 -7.80 8.47
N PHE A 146 -33.12 -6.63 8.33
CA PHE A 146 -34.30 -6.43 7.50
C PHE A 146 -33.94 -5.63 6.23
N VAL A 147 -34.06 -6.25 5.06
CA VAL A 147 -33.94 -5.58 3.76
C VAL A 147 -35.25 -4.86 3.46
N PRO A 148 -35.26 -3.53 3.26
CA PRO A 148 -36.46 -2.79 2.97
C PRO A 148 -37.05 -3.15 1.60
N GLN A 149 -38.33 -2.92 1.42
CA GLN A 149 -38.99 -3.07 0.12
C GLN A 149 -38.45 -2.01 -0.86
N ALA A 150 -38.38 -2.36 -2.15
CA ALA A 150 -38.03 -1.43 -3.23
C ALA A 150 -39.05 -1.51 -4.36
N THR A 151 -39.29 -0.39 -5.02
CA THR A 151 -40.33 -0.30 -6.06
C THR A 151 -39.75 0.26 -7.36
N LEU A 152 -39.98 -0.45 -8.48
CA LEU A 152 -39.72 -0.01 -9.84
C LEU A 152 -41.01 0.48 -10.48
N GLN A 153 -40.98 1.65 -11.09
CA GLN A 153 -42.10 2.16 -11.88
C GLN A 153 -41.77 2.02 -13.37
N VAL A 154 -42.61 1.30 -14.11
CA VAL A 154 -42.46 1.13 -15.54
C VAL A 154 -43.59 1.90 -16.22
N THR A 155 -43.23 2.88 -17.05
CA THR A 155 -44.18 3.79 -17.71
C THR A 155 -43.72 4.08 -19.15
N THR A 156 -44.68 4.28 -20.04
CA THR A 156 -44.41 4.63 -21.45
C THR A 156 -43.81 6.02 -21.63
N ASN A 157 -43.97 6.90 -20.63
CA ASN A 157 -43.49 8.29 -20.71
C ASN A 157 -42.74 8.67 -19.41
N PRO A 158 -41.55 8.13 -19.18
CA PRO A 158 -40.78 8.45 -17.99
C PRO A 158 -40.17 9.85 -18.07
N PRO A 159 -39.89 10.49 -16.93
CA PRO A 159 -39.13 11.73 -16.89
C PRO A 159 -37.74 11.54 -17.49
N PRO A 160 -37.23 12.44 -18.34
CA PRO A 160 -35.97 12.26 -19.06
C PRO A 160 -34.75 12.13 -18.13
N ASP A 161 -34.81 12.76 -16.95
CA ASP A 161 -33.71 12.78 -15.99
C ASP A 161 -33.56 11.47 -15.18
N MET A 162 -34.54 10.55 -15.30
CA MET A 162 -34.59 9.33 -14.49
C MET A 162 -34.38 8.04 -15.30
N THR A 163 -34.14 8.13 -16.61
CA THR A 163 -34.26 6.98 -17.52
C THR A 163 -32.94 6.32 -17.94
N ALA A 164 -31.82 6.97 -17.74
CA ALA A 164 -30.54 6.44 -18.17
C ALA A 164 -29.74 5.91 -16.96
N PRO A 165 -29.63 4.59 -16.78
CA PRO A 165 -28.75 4.06 -15.74
C PRO A 165 -27.30 4.43 -16.05
N ARG A 166 -26.59 4.87 -15.05
CA ARG A 166 -25.15 5.08 -15.16
C ARG A 166 -24.48 3.72 -15.28
N ARG A 167 -23.64 3.54 -16.30
CA ARG A 167 -22.98 2.26 -16.60
C ARG A 167 -21.51 2.45 -16.90
N LEU A 168 -20.76 1.39 -16.72
CA LEU A 168 -19.40 1.27 -17.23
C LEU A 168 -19.46 0.96 -18.73
N LEU A 169 -18.56 1.56 -19.49
CA LEU A 169 -18.29 1.15 -20.86
C LEU A 169 -17.06 0.24 -20.86
N LEU A 170 -17.17 -0.89 -21.55
CA LEU A 170 -16.08 -1.83 -21.71
C LEU A 170 -15.59 -1.81 -23.15
N GLN A 171 -14.35 -1.43 -23.35
CA GLN A 171 -13.74 -1.31 -24.67
C GLN A 171 -12.48 -2.16 -24.74
N PRO A 172 -12.55 -3.35 -25.34
CA PRO A 172 -11.37 -4.12 -25.68
C PRO A 172 -10.65 -3.48 -26.88
N SER A 173 -9.33 -3.53 -26.91
CA SER A 173 -8.54 -3.06 -28.06
C SER A 173 -8.71 -3.97 -29.28
N LEU A 174 -9.03 -5.25 -29.04
CA LEU A 174 -9.26 -6.27 -30.06
C LEU A 174 -10.46 -7.14 -29.65
N THR A 175 -11.29 -7.50 -30.64
CA THR A 175 -12.42 -8.42 -30.45
C THR A 175 -12.15 -9.82 -31.04
N ASN A 176 -11.10 -9.93 -31.86
CA ASN A 176 -10.61 -11.19 -32.42
C ASN A 176 -9.14 -11.33 -32.02
N VAL A 177 -8.82 -12.37 -31.29
CA VAL A 177 -7.49 -12.59 -30.72
C VAL A 177 -7.13 -14.08 -30.79
N TYR A 178 -5.87 -14.40 -30.64
CA TYR A 178 -5.41 -15.79 -30.51
C TYR A 178 -5.33 -16.22 -29.06
N ALA A 179 -5.46 -17.53 -28.83
CA ALA A 179 -5.24 -18.10 -27.49
C ALA A 179 -3.82 -17.78 -26.99
N GLY A 180 -3.72 -17.17 -25.81
CA GLY A 180 -2.45 -16.69 -25.26
C GLY A 180 -2.02 -15.29 -25.71
N GLN A 181 -2.75 -14.64 -26.65
CA GLN A 181 -2.44 -13.28 -27.08
C GLN A 181 -2.92 -12.27 -26.02
N PRO A 182 -2.04 -11.46 -25.42
CA PRO A 182 -2.46 -10.37 -24.55
C PRO A 182 -3.08 -9.23 -25.36
N PHE A 183 -4.15 -8.64 -24.85
CA PHE A 183 -4.78 -7.45 -25.40
C PHE A 183 -5.26 -6.52 -24.29
N LEU A 184 -5.35 -5.23 -24.60
CA LEU A 184 -5.76 -4.20 -23.65
C LEU A 184 -7.28 -4.14 -23.56
N VAL A 185 -7.79 -4.02 -22.34
CA VAL A 185 -9.21 -3.78 -22.05
C VAL A 185 -9.33 -2.52 -21.22
N SER A 186 -10.10 -1.56 -21.71
CA SER A 186 -10.38 -0.30 -21.04
C SER A 186 -11.77 -0.34 -20.42
N VAL A 187 -11.83 -0.16 -19.09
CA VAL A 187 -13.07 0.07 -18.35
C VAL A 187 -13.23 1.57 -18.17
N ILE A 188 -14.31 2.13 -18.70
CA ILE A 188 -14.48 3.57 -18.85
C ILE A 188 -15.72 4.01 -18.11
N LEU A 189 -15.59 5.05 -17.30
CA LEU A 189 -16.69 5.74 -16.64
C LEU A 189 -16.79 7.18 -17.17
N PRO A 190 -17.75 7.50 -18.02
CA PRO A 190 -17.99 8.88 -18.43
C PRO A 190 -18.38 9.76 -17.24
N ALA A 191 -18.03 11.04 -17.31
CA ALA A 191 -18.47 12.03 -16.32
C ALA A 191 -19.99 12.05 -16.23
N GLY A 192 -20.47 12.17 -15.01
CA GLY A 192 -21.89 12.28 -14.71
C GLY A 192 -22.51 13.63 -15.17
N PRO A 193 -23.81 13.82 -14.94
CA PRO A 193 -24.49 15.06 -15.20
C PRO A 193 -23.77 16.24 -14.52
N GLY A 194 -23.54 17.32 -15.26
CA GLY A 194 -22.78 18.47 -14.76
C GLY A 194 -21.26 18.35 -14.86
N GLY A 195 -20.72 17.29 -15.52
CA GLY A 195 -19.29 17.12 -15.75
C GLY A 195 -18.52 16.59 -14.53
N GLN A 196 -19.22 16.07 -13.52
CA GLN A 196 -18.61 15.47 -12.35
C GLN A 196 -17.92 14.16 -12.73
N LEU A 197 -16.62 14.06 -12.42
CA LEU A 197 -15.82 12.87 -12.67
C LEU A 197 -15.64 12.09 -11.37
N ASP A 198 -16.12 10.85 -11.35
CA ASP A 198 -15.91 9.93 -10.23
C ASP A 198 -14.76 8.97 -10.55
N MET A 199 -14.06 8.54 -9.52
CA MET A 199 -12.96 7.58 -9.64
C MET A 199 -13.49 6.15 -9.63
N LEU A 200 -12.86 5.27 -10.41
CA LEU A 200 -13.13 3.83 -10.33
C LEU A 200 -12.27 3.17 -9.26
N ARG A 201 -12.92 2.38 -8.39
CA ARG A 201 -12.26 1.52 -7.41
C ARG A 201 -12.77 0.09 -7.51
N GLU A 202 -11.95 -0.86 -7.07
CA GLU A 202 -12.27 -2.30 -7.08
C GLU A 202 -12.75 -2.77 -8.45
N VAL A 203 -12.04 -2.34 -9.50
CA VAL A 203 -12.37 -2.72 -10.88
C VAL A 203 -12.10 -4.20 -11.08
N GLN A 204 -13.11 -4.94 -11.50
CA GLN A 204 -13.04 -6.37 -11.75
C GLN A 204 -13.62 -6.68 -13.12
N LEU A 205 -12.96 -7.58 -13.85
CA LEU A 205 -13.47 -8.17 -15.07
C LEU A 205 -14.10 -9.52 -14.75
N ASN A 206 -15.33 -9.72 -15.17
CA ASN A 206 -16.11 -10.94 -14.99
C ASN A 206 -16.17 -11.71 -16.30
N GLY A 207 -16.13 -13.03 -16.20
CA GLY A 207 -16.13 -13.97 -17.31
C GLY A 207 -15.22 -15.16 -17.00
N THR A 208 -15.14 -16.09 -17.95
CA THR A 208 -14.31 -17.29 -17.82
C THR A 208 -13.38 -17.42 -19.02
N GLY A 209 -12.28 -18.16 -18.86
CA GLY A 209 -11.37 -18.47 -19.96
C GLY A 209 -10.30 -17.42 -20.24
N PHE A 210 -10.06 -16.49 -19.33
CA PHE A 210 -9.00 -15.49 -19.43
C PHE A 210 -8.28 -15.23 -18.11
N ILE A 211 -7.14 -14.59 -18.20
CA ILE A 211 -6.31 -14.16 -17.06
C ILE A 211 -6.12 -12.65 -17.18
N VAL A 212 -6.29 -11.92 -16.06
CA VAL A 212 -6.07 -10.48 -15.97
C VAL A 212 -4.74 -10.20 -15.31
N ASP A 213 -3.93 -9.32 -15.90
CA ASP A 213 -2.73 -8.82 -15.26
C ASP A 213 -3.08 -7.71 -14.26
N LYS A 214 -3.06 -8.08 -12.98
CA LYS A 214 -3.39 -7.17 -11.87
C LYS A 214 -2.27 -6.20 -11.50
N TYR A 215 -1.06 -6.41 -11.99
CA TYR A 215 0.12 -5.60 -11.63
C TYR A 215 0.34 -4.41 -12.55
N ASN A 216 -0.17 -4.46 -13.78
CA ASN A 216 -0.01 -3.42 -14.79
C ASN A 216 -1.33 -2.70 -15.09
N VAL A 217 -2.07 -2.33 -14.05
CA VAL A 217 -3.31 -1.56 -14.18
C VAL A 217 -2.97 -0.08 -14.29
N ARG A 218 -3.43 0.58 -15.36
CA ARG A 218 -3.29 2.02 -15.55
C ARG A 218 -4.61 2.71 -15.30
N GLN A 219 -4.59 3.77 -14.51
CA GLN A 219 -5.78 4.58 -14.24
C GLN A 219 -5.51 6.02 -14.66
N MET A 220 -6.42 6.60 -15.44
CA MET A 220 -6.27 7.96 -15.96
C MET A 220 -7.62 8.63 -16.16
N ALA A 221 -7.61 9.96 -16.14
CA ALA A 221 -8.74 10.79 -16.59
C ALA A 221 -8.43 11.33 -17.97
N GLN A 222 -9.30 11.06 -18.94
CA GLN A 222 -9.10 11.44 -20.34
C GLN A 222 -10.40 11.93 -20.98
N SER A 223 -10.29 12.80 -21.96
CA SER A 223 -11.41 13.20 -22.81
C SER A 223 -11.61 12.17 -23.91
N ILE A 224 -12.81 11.61 -23.99
CA ILE A 224 -13.19 10.59 -24.98
C ILE A 224 -14.37 11.05 -25.83
N SER A 225 -14.45 10.55 -27.06
CA SER A 225 -15.62 10.71 -27.92
C SER A 225 -16.54 9.52 -27.71
N LEU A 226 -17.77 9.77 -27.35
CA LEU A 226 -18.81 8.74 -27.21
C LEU A 226 -19.68 8.72 -28.49
N GLU A 227 -20.09 7.52 -28.91
CA GLU A 227 -21.05 7.38 -30.02
C GLU A 227 -22.33 8.18 -29.73
N GLY A 228 -22.75 8.99 -30.66
CA GLY A 228 -23.95 9.84 -30.54
C GLY A 228 -23.75 11.15 -29.80
N ASN A 229 -22.55 11.43 -29.27
CA ASN A 229 -22.22 12.72 -28.64
C ASN A 229 -21.18 13.48 -29.48
N PRO A 230 -21.55 14.65 -30.07
CA PRO A 230 -20.63 15.43 -30.92
C PRO A 230 -19.47 16.04 -30.12
N ASN A 231 -19.63 16.19 -28.81
CA ASN A 231 -18.62 16.80 -27.94
C ASN A 231 -17.87 15.73 -27.13
N PRO A 232 -16.53 15.81 -27.03
CA PRO A 232 -15.78 14.91 -26.18
C PRO A 232 -16.18 15.11 -24.71
N VAL A 233 -16.31 14.01 -23.99
CA VAL A 233 -16.69 13.97 -22.57
C VAL A 233 -15.50 13.50 -21.76
N MET A 234 -15.26 14.13 -20.61
CA MET A 234 -14.28 13.62 -19.68
C MET A 234 -14.73 12.24 -19.16
N ALA A 235 -13.80 11.30 -19.07
CA ALA A 235 -14.05 9.98 -18.52
C ALA A 235 -12.89 9.54 -17.64
N TYR A 236 -13.20 8.73 -16.66
CA TYR A 236 -12.20 8.00 -15.90
C TYR A 236 -12.02 6.62 -16.54
N MET A 237 -10.77 6.28 -16.82
CA MET A 237 -10.41 5.03 -17.50
C MET A 237 -9.51 4.18 -16.62
N CYS A 238 -9.76 2.87 -16.67
CA CYS A 238 -8.92 1.86 -16.06
C CYS A 238 -8.55 0.85 -17.14
N GLU A 239 -7.27 0.77 -17.49
CA GLU A 239 -6.72 -0.12 -18.51
C GLU A 239 -6.04 -1.32 -17.88
N MET A 240 -6.36 -2.51 -18.40
CA MET A 240 -5.82 -3.79 -17.92
C MET A 240 -5.48 -4.69 -19.10
N ASN A 241 -4.39 -5.45 -18.97
CA ASN A 241 -4.05 -6.50 -19.92
C ASN A 241 -4.81 -7.78 -19.60
N VAL A 242 -5.44 -8.35 -20.62
CA VAL A 242 -6.21 -9.59 -20.57
C VAL A 242 -5.61 -10.60 -21.54
N THR A 243 -5.40 -11.83 -21.07
CA THR A 243 -4.85 -12.92 -21.88
C THR A 243 -5.82 -14.09 -21.89
N PRO A 244 -6.39 -14.48 -23.06
CA PRO A 244 -7.24 -15.65 -23.19
C PRO A 244 -6.46 -16.93 -22.90
N ALA A 245 -7.04 -17.85 -22.14
CA ALA A 245 -6.39 -19.10 -21.79
C ALA A 245 -6.54 -20.20 -22.87
N ALA A 246 -7.64 -20.18 -23.62
CA ALA A 246 -7.95 -21.18 -24.62
C ALA A 246 -8.78 -20.59 -25.78
N ALA A 247 -8.80 -21.26 -26.92
CA ALA A 247 -9.63 -20.91 -28.05
C ALA A 247 -11.12 -21.10 -27.74
N GLY A 248 -11.98 -20.24 -28.31
CA GLY A 248 -13.43 -20.25 -28.12
C GLY A 248 -14.02 -18.84 -28.10
N HIS A 249 -15.18 -18.71 -27.48
CA HIS A 249 -15.82 -17.41 -27.24
C HIS A 249 -15.73 -17.05 -25.76
N ILE A 250 -15.35 -15.83 -25.47
CA ILE A 250 -15.28 -15.28 -24.12
C ILE A 250 -16.25 -14.11 -24.06
N SER A 251 -17.21 -14.16 -23.13
CA SER A 251 -18.05 -13.01 -22.81
C SER A 251 -17.46 -12.28 -21.62
N LEU A 252 -17.03 -11.04 -21.82
CA LEU A 252 -16.32 -10.23 -20.87
C LEU A 252 -17.21 -9.08 -20.41
N SER A 253 -17.39 -8.92 -19.10
CA SER A 253 -18.05 -7.75 -18.50
C SER A 253 -17.20 -7.16 -17.39
N ALA A 254 -17.44 -5.90 -17.04
CA ALA A 254 -16.76 -5.21 -15.96
C ALA A 254 -17.71 -4.83 -14.85
N GLN A 255 -17.20 -4.81 -13.63
CA GLN A 255 -17.84 -4.23 -12.47
C GLN A 255 -16.86 -3.38 -11.68
N ALA A 256 -17.33 -2.30 -11.06
CA ALA A 256 -16.52 -1.42 -10.26
C ALA A 256 -17.38 -0.55 -9.35
N PHE A 257 -16.75 0.06 -8.34
CA PHE A 257 -17.34 1.15 -7.59
C PHE A 257 -16.91 2.50 -8.18
N ALA A 258 -17.89 3.32 -8.55
CA ALA A 258 -17.68 4.74 -8.82
C ALA A 258 -17.70 5.48 -7.49
N VAL A 259 -16.59 6.13 -7.14
CA VAL A 259 -16.45 6.89 -5.91
C VAL A 259 -16.53 8.38 -6.25
N GLY A 260 -17.62 8.99 -5.82
CA GLY A 260 -17.88 10.41 -5.99
C GLY A 260 -18.10 11.10 -4.65
N GLY A 261 -18.46 12.39 -4.70
CA GLY A 261 -18.71 13.20 -3.49
C GLY A 261 -17.47 13.93 -3.00
N LEU A 262 -16.41 13.94 -3.78
CA LEU A 262 -15.34 14.93 -3.67
C LEU A 262 -15.91 16.31 -4.14
N ASN A 263 -17.03 16.73 -3.55
CA ASN A 263 -17.64 18.03 -3.76
C ASN A 263 -16.66 19.09 -3.23
N GLY A 264 -15.95 19.71 -4.09
CA GLY A 264 -14.88 20.65 -3.82
C GLY A 264 -13.76 20.55 -4.81
N PHE A 265 -13.86 19.66 -5.79
CA PHE A 265 -12.97 19.68 -6.92
C PHE A 265 -13.34 20.80 -7.90
N SER A 266 -13.33 22.04 -7.42
CA SER A 266 -13.04 23.21 -8.27
C SER A 266 -11.53 23.41 -8.39
N GLY A 267 -10.75 22.38 -8.09
CA GLY A 267 -9.30 22.36 -8.15
C GLY A 267 -8.84 21.78 -9.47
N ARG A 268 -8.13 22.59 -10.26
CA ARG A 268 -7.30 22.17 -11.39
C ARG A 268 -6.65 20.80 -11.11
N ILE A 269 -6.92 19.83 -11.95
CA ILE A 269 -6.12 18.61 -12.02
C ILE A 269 -4.71 19.03 -12.46
N VAL A 270 -3.80 19.13 -11.53
CA VAL A 270 -2.38 19.33 -11.85
C VAL A 270 -1.73 17.95 -11.88
N VAL A 271 -1.57 17.43 -13.08
CA VAL A 271 -0.75 16.24 -13.32
C VAL A 271 0.71 16.67 -13.26
N HIS A 272 1.36 16.44 -12.13
CA HIS A 272 2.81 16.53 -12.00
C HIS A 272 3.35 15.13 -11.72
N GLY A 273 4.06 14.57 -12.68
CA GLY A 273 4.85 13.34 -12.47
C GLY A 273 4.05 12.09 -12.11
N GLY A 274 2.83 11.91 -12.64
CA GLY A 274 2.04 10.68 -12.45
C GLY A 274 1.29 10.56 -11.11
N ALA A 275 1.31 11.57 -10.25
CA ALA A 275 0.52 11.60 -9.03
C ALA A 275 -0.65 12.57 -9.15
N VAL A 276 -1.86 12.07 -8.97
CA VAL A 276 -3.07 12.90 -8.83
C VAL A 276 -3.19 13.29 -7.36
N ILE A 277 -2.92 14.54 -7.02
CA ILE A 277 -3.12 15.07 -5.66
C ILE A 277 -4.56 15.57 -5.56
N LEU A 278 -5.37 14.87 -4.78
CA LEU A 278 -6.74 15.23 -4.45
C LEU A 278 -6.73 16.12 -3.21
N GLY A 279 -7.04 17.42 -3.37
CA GLY A 279 -7.17 18.36 -2.27
C GLY A 279 -8.48 18.15 -1.51
N GLY A 280 -8.43 18.05 -0.17
CA GLY A 280 -9.54 17.72 0.69
C GLY A 280 -10.54 18.84 0.93
N GLY A 281 -11.81 18.49 0.95
CA GLY A 281 -12.92 19.24 1.50
C GLY A 281 -13.95 18.24 1.99
N GLY A 282 -14.31 18.30 3.27
CA GLY A 282 -15.16 17.31 3.94
C GLY A 282 -16.51 17.14 3.28
N ASN A 283 -16.74 16.00 2.68
CA ASN A 283 -17.98 15.63 2.07
C ASN A 283 -18.24 14.13 2.18
N THR A 284 -19.51 13.80 2.21
CA THR A 284 -20.02 12.45 2.19
C THR A 284 -19.63 11.78 0.86
N GLU A 285 -18.58 10.96 0.89
CA GLU A 285 -18.24 10.09 -0.23
C GLU A 285 -19.45 9.21 -0.54
N HIS A 286 -19.84 9.14 -1.81
CA HIS A 286 -20.84 8.18 -2.26
C HIS A 286 -20.16 7.10 -3.12
N TYR A 287 -20.71 5.91 -3.07
CA TYR A 287 -20.16 4.73 -3.69
C TYR A 287 -21.27 4.05 -4.52
N ASP A 288 -21.19 4.20 -5.84
CA ASP A 288 -22.13 3.58 -6.77
C ASP A 288 -21.51 2.32 -7.35
N PHE A 289 -22.13 1.18 -7.13
CA PHE A 289 -21.71 -0.08 -7.75
C PHE A 289 -22.23 -0.15 -9.18
N LEU A 290 -21.34 -0.16 -10.16
CA LEU A 290 -21.65 -0.09 -11.58
C LEU A 290 -21.17 -1.35 -12.30
N THR A 291 -21.89 -1.72 -13.35
CA THR A 291 -21.56 -2.84 -14.24
C THR A 291 -21.54 -2.37 -15.69
N SER A 292 -20.81 -3.08 -16.54
CA SER A 292 -20.86 -2.89 -18.00
C SER A 292 -21.80 -3.89 -18.67
N GLU A 293 -22.21 -3.60 -19.90
CA GLU A 293 -22.72 -4.62 -20.80
C GLU A 293 -21.59 -5.62 -21.10
N PRO A 294 -21.91 -6.91 -21.33
CA PRO A 294 -20.94 -7.89 -21.77
C PRO A 294 -20.48 -7.62 -23.20
N VAL A 295 -19.20 -7.85 -23.45
CA VAL A 295 -18.59 -7.79 -24.78
C VAL A 295 -18.04 -9.16 -25.12
N ASP A 296 -18.39 -9.65 -26.33
CA ASP A 296 -17.95 -10.96 -26.80
C ASP A 296 -16.62 -10.84 -27.52
N ILE A 297 -15.68 -11.69 -27.15
CA ILE A 297 -14.35 -11.82 -27.73
C ILE A 297 -14.23 -13.19 -28.37
N THR A 298 -13.84 -13.21 -29.63
CA THR A 298 -13.59 -14.45 -30.38
C THR A 298 -12.10 -14.79 -30.22
N VAL A 299 -11.80 -15.98 -29.70
CA VAL A 299 -10.43 -16.47 -29.50
C VAL A 299 -10.15 -17.58 -30.50
N ALA A 300 -9.27 -17.32 -31.45
CA ALA A 300 -8.81 -18.31 -32.41
C ALA A 300 -7.71 -19.20 -31.80
N PRO A 301 -7.64 -20.48 -32.19
CA PRO A 301 -6.49 -21.30 -31.86
C PRO A 301 -5.26 -20.83 -32.63
N LEU A 302 -4.07 -21.04 -32.06
CA LEU A 302 -2.82 -20.83 -32.81
C LEU A 302 -2.74 -21.84 -33.97
N PRO A 303 -2.25 -21.44 -35.15
CA PRO A 303 -2.05 -22.35 -36.27
C PRO A 303 -1.15 -23.53 -35.87
N ALA A 304 -1.58 -24.73 -36.21
CA ALA A 304 -0.76 -25.92 -35.98
C ALA A 304 0.30 -26.12 -37.08
N THR A 305 0.05 -25.52 -38.27
CA THR A 305 0.95 -25.55 -39.41
C THR A 305 2.10 -24.56 -39.19
N ASP A 306 3.28 -24.92 -39.66
CA ASP A 306 4.50 -24.09 -39.65
C ASP A 306 4.96 -23.64 -38.23
N ARG A 307 4.52 -24.37 -37.22
CA ARG A 307 4.93 -24.12 -35.84
C ARG A 307 6.36 -24.64 -35.62
N PRO A 308 7.34 -23.73 -35.33
CA PRO A 308 8.72 -24.15 -35.10
C PRO A 308 8.86 -24.88 -33.76
N ASP A 309 9.80 -25.83 -33.69
CA ASP A 309 10.13 -26.53 -32.43
C ASP A 309 10.67 -25.56 -31.36
N SER A 310 11.21 -24.42 -31.77
CA SER A 310 11.71 -23.36 -30.89
C SER A 310 10.61 -22.49 -30.29
N PHE A 311 9.36 -22.66 -30.69
CA PHE A 311 8.25 -21.86 -30.17
C PHE A 311 7.89 -22.28 -28.74
N THR A 312 8.08 -21.35 -27.81
CA THR A 312 7.83 -21.54 -26.37
C THR A 312 6.51 -20.94 -25.88
N GLY A 313 5.74 -20.27 -26.75
CA GLY A 313 4.45 -19.67 -26.40
C GLY A 313 4.45 -18.14 -26.42
N SER A 314 5.51 -17.49 -26.86
CA SER A 314 5.56 -16.03 -26.99
C SER A 314 4.68 -15.53 -28.13
N ILE A 315 3.71 -14.66 -27.85
CA ILE A 315 2.76 -14.11 -28.82
C ILE A 315 2.80 -12.58 -28.74
N GLY A 316 3.03 -11.94 -29.86
CA GLY A 316 3.13 -10.48 -29.96
C GLY A 316 4.01 -10.05 -31.14
N GLN A 317 4.21 -8.75 -31.27
CA GLN A 317 5.20 -8.19 -32.20
C GLN A 317 6.44 -7.83 -31.43
N PHE A 318 7.51 -8.58 -31.62
CA PHE A 318 8.78 -8.36 -30.93
C PHE A 318 9.85 -7.87 -31.90
N LEU A 319 10.55 -6.81 -31.50
CA LEU A 319 11.77 -6.35 -32.09
C LEU A 319 12.92 -6.77 -31.18
N ILE A 320 13.87 -7.54 -31.72
CA ILE A 320 15.00 -8.05 -30.96
C ILE A 320 16.23 -7.25 -31.39
N ASP A 321 16.93 -6.65 -30.43
CA ASP A 321 18.16 -5.96 -30.67
C ASP A 321 19.26 -6.94 -31.09
N PRO A 322 20.29 -6.47 -31.83
CA PRO A 322 21.46 -7.29 -32.10
C PRO A 322 22.07 -7.84 -30.82
N PRO A 323 22.50 -9.11 -30.81
CA PRO A 323 23.12 -9.70 -29.65
C PRO A 323 24.44 -9.00 -29.29
N HIS A 324 24.60 -8.67 -28.02
CA HIS A 324 25.81 -8.05 -27.48
C HIS A 324 26.53 -9.03 -26.56
N LEU A 325 27.78 -9.35 -26.92
CA LEU A 325 28.64 -10.19 -26.11
C LEU A 325 29.58 -9.31 -25.27
N SER A 326 29.69 -9.57 -23.98
CA SER A 326 30.53 -8.76 -23.08
C SER A 326 32.03 -8.86 -23.39
N ALA A 327 32.47 -9.95 -24.01
CA ALA A 327 33.84 -10.13 -24.51
C ALA A 327 33.86 -11.13 -25.67
N ASN A 328 34.75 -10.92 -26.67
CA ASN A 328 34.92 -11.82 -27.80
C ASN A 328 36.20 -12.67 -27.70
N ARG A 329 37.09 -12.34 -26.76
CA ARG A 329 38.25 -13.14 -26.39
C ARG A 329 38.05 -13.74 -25.02
N LEU A 330 38.14 -15.04 -24.93
CA LEU A 330 37.79 -15.81 -23.74
C LEU A 330 38.86 -16.82 -23.42
N HIS A 331 38.93 -17.25 -22.19
CA HIS A 331 39.67 -18.46 -21.79
C HIS A 331 38.69 -19.59 -21.50
N THR A 332 39.16 -20.82 -21.66
CA THR A 332 38.36 -21.99 -21.29
C THR A 332 37.88 -21.88 -19.84
N GLY A 333 36.55 -22.04 -19.58
CA GLY A 333 35.95 -21.89 -18.27
C GLY A 333 35.61 -20.44 -17.88
N GLN A 334 35.94 -19.43 -18.67
CA GLN A 334 35.62 -18.03 -18.39
C GLN A 334 34.17 -17.71 -18.76
N PRO A 335 33.33 -17.21 -17.83
CA PRO A 335 31.97 -16.81 -18.15
C PRO A 335 31.94 -15.53 -18.99
N VAL A 336 31.08 -15.47 -19.99
CA VAL A 336 30.78 -14.32 -20.81
C VAL A 336 29.27 -14.11 -20.87
N SER A 337 28.81 -12.86 -20.77
CA SER A 337 27.39 -12.52 -20.86
C SER A 337 27.02 -12.18 -22.30
N LEU A 338 25.96 -12.85 -22.78
CA LEU A 338 25.27 -12.54 -24.03
C LEU A 338 23.95 -11.85 -23.68
N THR A 339 23.82 -10.59 -24.05
CA THR A 339 22.65 -9.77 -23.73
C THR A 339 21.96 -9.28 -24.98
N MET A 340 20.63 -9.21 -24.96
CA MET A 340 19.82 -8.64 -26.02
C MET A 340 18.60 -7.95 -25.43
N GLY A 341 18.25 -6.78 -25.98
CA GLY A 341 17.00 -6.12 -25.72
C GLY A 341 15.86 -6.79 -26.51
N ILE A 342 14.71 -6.92 -25.86
CA ILE A 342 13.44 -7.21 -26.53
C ILE A 342 12.57 -5.99 -26.36
N HIS A 343 12.08 -5.48 -27.48
CA HIS A 343 11.13 -4.38 -27.54
C HIS A 343 9.87 -4.85 -28.28
N GLY A 344 8.72 -4.27 -28.04
CA GLY A 344 7.54 -4.58 -28.83
C GLY A 344 6.23 -4.30 -28.10
N GLU A 345 5.15 -4.51 -28.85
CA GLU A 345 3.80 -4.46 -28.34
C GLU A 345 3.38 -5.87 -27.90
N GLY A 346 3.12 -6.02 -26.61
CA GLY A 346 2.73 -7.28 -26.01
C GLY A 346 3.04 -7.28 -24.51
N ASP A 347 2.62 -8.33 -23.84
CA ASP A 347 2.96 -8.51 -22.43
C ASP A 347 4.39 -9.08 -22.30
N LEU A 348 5.37 -8.18 -22.27
CA LEU A 348 6.77 -8.55 -22.05
C LEU A 348 7.01 -9.18 -20.68
N THR A 349 6.08 -9.06 -19.73
CA THR A 349 6.19 -9.68 -18.41
C THR A 349 5.88 -11.18 -18.44
N ARG A 350 5.21 -11.64 -19.49
CA ARG A 350 4.85 -13.06 -19.72
C ARG A 350 5.61 -13.68 -20.89
N TYR A 351 6.56 -12.96 -21.41
CA TYR A 351 7.43 -13.53 -22.42
C TYR A 351 8.11 -14.81 -21.87
N VAL A 352 8.06 -15.86 -22.68
CA VAL A 352 8.70 -17.12 -22.32
C VAL A 352 10.10 -17.11 -22.92
N PRO A 353 11.16 -17.16 -22.08
CA PRO A 353 12.52 -17.12 -22.57
C PRO A 353 12.84 -18.31 -23.47
N PRO A 354 13.80 -18.14 -24.40
CA PRO A 354 14.22 -19.21 -25.28
C PRO A 354 14.70 -20.45 -24.50
N ASN A 355 14.45 -21.63 -25.02
CA ASN A 355 14.99 -22.83 -24.49
C ASN A 355 16.52 -22.85 -24.63
N VAL A 356 17.20 -23.16 -23.54
CA VAL A 356 18.66 -23.28 -23.55
C VAL A 356 19.07 -24.51 -24.37
N PRO A 357 19.80 -24.38 -25.48
CA PRO A 357 20.25 -25.51 -26.27
C PRO A 357 21.28 -26.34 -25.50
N ARG A 358 21.22 -27.65 -25.68
CA ARG A 358 22.26 -28.54 -25.13
C ARG A 358 23.51 -28.44 -26.02
N SER A 359 24.58 -27.90 -25.47
CA SER A 359 25.88 -27.87 -26.12
C SER A 359 26.91 -28.70 -25.35
N ARG A 360 27.80 -29.39 -26.08
CA ARG A 360 28.95 -30.07 -25.48
C ARG A 360 30.09 -29.10 -25.22
N GLU A 361 30.17 -28.07 -26.04
CA GLU A 361 31.22 -27.07 -26.06
C GLU A 361 30.97 -25.90 -25.10
N TRP A 362 29.71 -25.65 -24.83
CA TRP A 362 29.28 -24.53 -24.00
C TRP A 362 28.42 -24.99 -22.80
N GLN A 363 28.64 -24.40 -21.65
CA GLN A 363 27.67 -24.38 -20.58
C GLN A 363 26.88 -23.08 -20.69
N ILE A 364 25.55 -23.17 -20.78
CA ILE A 364 24.65 -22.05 -21.00
C ILE A 364 23.75 -21.95 -19.78
N ILE A 365 23.70 -20.76 -19.19
CA ILE A 365 22.86 -20.44 -18.04
C ILE A 365 21.95 -19.28 -18.44
N ALA A 366 20.65 -19.51 -18.45
CA ALA A 366 19.67 -18.45 -18.69
C ALA A 366 19.43 -17.65 -17.40
N GLU A 367 19.44 -16.34 -17.50
CA GLU A 367 19.10 -15.45 -16.39
C GLU A 367 17.66 -14.95 -16.54
N GLN A 368 16.91 -14.94 -15.45
CA GLN A 368 15.56 -14.36 -15.43
C GLN A 368 15.68 -12.84 -15.35
N SER A 369 15.51 -12.17 -16.48
CA SER A 369 15.56 -10.72 -16.63
C SER A 369 14.48 -10.30 -17.64
N PRO A 370 13.98 -9.06 -17.62
CA PRO A 370 13.11 -8.55 -18.68
C PRO A 370 13.80 -8.53 -20.06
N ASN A 371 15.14 -8.58 -20.11
CA ASN A 371 15.93 -8.77 -21.31
C ASN A 371 16.38 -10.22 -21.42
N ILE A 372 16.71 -10.66 -22.63
CA ILE A 372 17.31 -11.97 -22.86
C ILE A 372 18.77 -11.92 -22.42
N ASN A 373 19.10 -12.58 -21.33
CA ASN A 373 20.44 -12.65 -20.79
C ASN A 373 20.87 -14.12 -20.65
N PHE A 374 22.02 -14.44 -21.21
CA PHE A 374 22.65 -15.74 -21.05
C PHE A 374 24.07 -15.59 -20.56
N THR A 375 24.45 -16.38 -19.58
CA THR A 375 25.86 -16.57 -19.22
C THR A 375 26.35 -17.81 -19.95
N LEU A 376 27.31 -17.61 -20.84
CA LEU A 376 27.94 -18.65 -21.67
C LEU A 376 29.34 -18.94 -21.12
N ILE A 377 29.69 -20.23 -20.94
CA ILE A 377 31.00 -20.64 -20.44
C ILE A 377 31.56 -21.68 -21.42
N PRO A 378 32.66 -21.37 -22.13
CA PRO A 378 33.29 -22.33 -23.04
C PRO A 378 33.96 -23.46 -22.26
N ARG A 379 33.76 -24.70 -22.71
CA ARG A 379 34.32 -25.89 -22.07
C ARG A 379 35.59 -26.38 -22.74
N THR A 380 35.77 -26.00 -23.98
CA THR A 380 36.91 -26.38 -24.81
C THR A 380 37.51 -25.16 -25.51
N ASP A 381 38.75 -25.24 -25.95
CA ASP A 381 39.48 -24.19 -26.65
C ASP A 381 39.27 -24.18 -28.18
N ASP A 382 38.64 -25.25 -28.70
CA ASP A 382 38.37 -25.37 -30.16
C ASP A 382 37.17 -24.51 -30.61
N VAL A 383 36.56 -23.77 -29.73
CA VAL A 383 35.29 -23.03 -29.99
C VAL A 383 35.60 -21.70 -30.67
N GLN A 384 34.98 -21.47 -31.83
CA GLN A 384 35.14 -20.24 -32.62
C GLN A 384 33.86 -19.37 -32.63
N THR A 385 32.72 -19.93 -32.21
CA THR A 385 31.44 -19.21 -32.19
C THR A 385 30.60 -19.56 -30.94
N THR A 386 29.77 -18.63 -30.49
CA THR A 386 28.74 -18.94 -29.49
C THR A 386 27.69 -19.88 -30.09
N PRO A 387 26.97 -20.64 -29.26
CA PRO A 387 25.88 -21.46 -29.78
C PRO A 387 24.73 -20.57 -30.30
N ALA A 388 24.06 -21.01 -31.36
CA ALA A 388 22.77 -20.44 -31.76
C ALA A 388 21.75 -20.72 -30.66
N ILE A 389 20.98 -19.72 -30.25
CA ILE A 389 19.92 -19.89 -29.26
C ILE A 389 18.59 -19.80 -29.99
N PRO A 390 17.88 -20.93 -30.15
CA PRO A 390 16.63 -20.96 -30.90
C PRO A 390 15.54 -20.22 -30.16
N PHE A 391 14.96 -19.22 -30.81
CA PHE A 391 13.80 -18.47 -30.33
C PHE A 391 12.85 -18.23 -31.48
N SER A 392 11.55 -18.41 -31.22
CA SER A 392 10.51 -18.03 -32.17
C SER A 392 9.28 -17.53 -31.42
N TYR A 393 8.54 -16.69 -32.08
CA TYR A 393 7.30 -16.15 -31.57
C TYR A 393 6.21 -16.19 -32.63
N PHE A 394 4.96 -16.04 -32.21
CA PHE A 394 3.82 -15.90 -33.13
C PHE A 394 3.46 -14.42 -33.26
N ASP A 395 3.49 -13.90 -34.49
CA ASP A 395 3.00 -12.56 -34.81
C ASP A 395 1.48 -12.62 -35.08
N PRO A 396 0.65 -12.08 -34.18
CA PRO A 396 -0.81 -12.17 -34.34
C PRO A 396 -1.36 -11.27 -35.46
N ILE A 397 -0.59 -10.25 -35.90
CA ILE A 397 -1.00 -9.37 -37.00
C ILE A 397 -0.71 -10.04 -38.34
N ALA A 398 0.48 -10.60 -38.50
CA ALA A 398 0.86 -11.35 -39.66
C ALA A 398 0.21 -12.75 -39.71
N GLY A 399 -0.27 -13.27 -38.59
CA GLY A 399 -0.88 -14.59 -38.48
C GLY A 399 0.10 -15.75 -38.68
N GLN A 400 1.39 -15.53 -38.45
CA GLN A 400 2.45 -16.49 -38.74
C GLN A 400 3.51 -16.56 -37.63
N TYR A 401 4.25 -17.67 -37.58
CA TYR A 401 5.40 -17.81 -36.72
C TYR A 401 6.61 -17.10 -37.34
N VAL A 402 7.36 -16.42 -36.49
CA VAL A 402 8.60 -15.73 -36.85
C VAL A 402 9.74 -16.40 -36.14
N ASP A 403 10.76 -16.83 -36.92
CA ASP A 403 12.01 -17.32 -36.38
C ASP A 403 12.92 -16.14 -36.06
N ALA A 404 13.22 -15.99 -34.78
CA ALA A 404 14.10 -14.95 -34.23
C ALA A 404 15.30 -15.59 -33.52
N THR A 405 15.76 -16.75 -34.04
CA THR A 405 16.93 -17.46 -33.52
C THR A 405 18.12 -16.54 -33.42
N ILE A 406 18.73 -16.48 -32.26
CA ILE A 406 19.90 -15.68 -31.98
C ILE A 406 21.09 -16.28 -32.73
N PRO A 407 21.69 -15.55 -33.67
CA PRO A 407 22.79 -16.08 -34.47
C PRO A 407 24.04 -16.27 -33.64
N PRO A 408 24.88 -17.27 -33.98
CA PRO A 408 26.20 -17.44 -33.38
C PRO A 408 27.04 -16.19 -33.51
N GLN A 409 27.71 -15.80 -32.43
CA GLN A 409 28.66 -14.67 -32.42
C GLN A 409 30.10 -15.21 -32.47
N PRO A 410 30.99 -14.57 -33.24
CA PRO A 410 32.37 -14.99 -33.33
C PRO A 410 33.09 -14.74 -32.01
N VAL A 411 33.82 -15.76 -31.53
CA VAL A 411 34.68 -15.70 -30.33
C VAL A 411 36.00 -16.38 -30.58
N THR A 412 36.99 -16.00 -29.83
CA THR A 412 38.30 -16.68 -29.79
C THR A 412 38.45 -17.21 -28.36
N VAL A 413 38.62 -18.51 -28.24
CA VAL A 413 38.84 -19.16 -26.93
C VAL A 413 40.30 -19.62 -26.89
N ASP A 414 41.09 -19.05 -26.00
CA ASP A 414 42.46 -19.47 -25.78
C ASP A 414 42.51 -20.62 -24.77
N GLY A 415 43.28 -21.68 -25.12
CA GLY A 415 43.39 -22.91 -24.32
C GLY A 415 44.13 -22.77 -22.99
N GLU A 416 44.84 -21.65 -22.81
CA GLU A 416 45.35 -21.27 -21.50
C GLU A 416 44.13 -20.77 -20.66
N GLY A 417 43.40 -21.71 -20.06
CA GLY A 417 42.49 -21.39 -18.99
C GLY A 417 43.21 -20.49 -18.02
N LEU A 418 42.54 -19.42 -17.53
CA LEU A 418 43.03 -18.74 -16.33
C LEU A 418 43.58 -19.84 -15.44
N PRO A 419 44.84 -19.78 -14.98
CA PRO A 419 45.30 -20.75 -14.02
C PRO A 419 44.29 -20.65 -12.91
N MET A 420 43.38 -21.62 -12.83
CA MET A 420 42.85 -21.94 -11.54
C MET A 420 44.10 -22.23 -10.74
N THR A 421 44.55 -21.24 -9.98
CA THR A 421 45.48 -21.46 -8.89
C THR A 421 44.77 -22.32 -7.88
N MET A 422 44.42 -23.51 -8.33
CA MET A 422 44.37 -24.68 -7.52
C MET A 422 45.83 -24.92 -7.24
N ALA A 423 46.29 -24.49 -6.08
CA ALA A 423 47.46 -25.10 -5.50
C ALA A 423 47.22 -26.61 -5.53
N ALA A 424 47.60 -27.24 -6.64
CA ALA A 424 47.75 -28.67 -6.71
C ALA A 424 48.99 -28.99 -5.88
N GLU A 425 48.86 -28.94 -4.57
CA GLU A 425 49.70 -29.70 -3.70
C GLU A 425 49.44 -31.17 -4.05
N ASN A 426 50.46 -31.76 -4.65
CA ASN A 426 50.59 -33.18 -4.86
C ASN A 426 50.22 -33.95 -3.61
N ASN A 427 48.99 -34.45 -3.57
CA ASN A 427 48.63 -35.58 -2.76
C ASN A 427 47.81 -36.53 -3.60
N SER A 428 48.48 -37.49 -4.17
CA SER A 428 47.93 -38.70 -4.73
C SER A 428 47.18 -39.47 -3.61
N SER A 429 45.99 -39.07 -3.31
CA SER A 429 45.05 -39.91 -2.55
C SER A 429 43.79 -40.10 -3.40
N ASN A 430 43.48 -41.36 -3.68
CA ASN A 430 42.24 -41.86 -4.32
C ASN A 430 41.00 -41.61 -3.46
N ALA A 431 40.96 -40.51 -2.70
CA ALA A 431 39.79 -40.12 -1.93
C ALA A 431 38.86 -39.29 -2.84
N PRO A 432 37.53 -39.52 -2.79
CA PRO A 432 36.59 -38.71 -3.54
C PRO A 432 36.75 -37.22 -3.12
N PRO A 433 36.67 -36.28 -4.08
CA PRO A 433 36.83 -34.85 -3.80
C PRO A 433 35.87 -34.39 -2.72
N ARG A 434 36.39 -33.74 -1.70
CA ARG A 434 35.57 -33.16 -0.63
C ARG A 434 34.89 -31.89 -1.13
N LEU A 435 33.69 -31.61 -0.65
CA LEU A 435 32.94 -30.42 -1.00
C LEU A 435 33.73 -29.11 -0.77
N SER A 436 34.71 -29.12 0.16
CA SER A 436 35.63 -28.01 0.40
C SER A 436 36.59 -27.72 -0.74
N ASP A 437 36.84 -28.70 -1.64
CA ASP A 437 37.80 -28.56 -2.75
C ASP A 437 37.23 -27.73 -3.90
N PHE A 438 35.92 -27.43 -3.88
CA PHE A 438 35.24 -26.59 -4.88
C PHE A 438 35.06 -25.13 -4.46
N ALA A 439 35.40 -24.79 -3.23
CA ALA A 439 35.26 -23.43 -2.70
C ALA A 439 36.54 -22.61 -2.96
N SER A 440 36.75 -22.18 -4.21
CA SER A 440 37.96 -21.43 -4.61
C SER A 440 37.86 -19.90 -4.44
N SER A 441 36.76 -19.37 -3.92
CA SER A 441 36.68 -17.94 -3.67
C SER A 441 36.60 -17.64 -2.17
N PRO A 442 37.26 -16.55 -1.69
CA PRO A 442 37.06 -16.05 -0.35
C PRO A 442 35.69 -15.35 -0.25
N GLY A 443 34.66 -16.05 -0.67
CA GLY A 443 33.30 -15.70 -0.27
C GLY A 443 33.18 -15.88 1.23
N TRP A 444 32.19 -15.26 1.83
CA TRP A 444 31.85 -15.47 3.23
C TRP A 444 31.48 -16.94 3.47
N SER A 445 32.49 -17.83 3.43
CA SER A 445 32.32 -19.18 3.91
C SER A 445 32.27 -19.11 5.43
N ALA A 446 31.11 -19.34 6.00
CA ALA A 446 31.05 -19.52 7.44
C ALA A 446 31.96 -20.72 7.78
N PRO A 447 32.99 -20.54 8.65
CA PRO A 447 33.91 -21.62 9.00
C PRO A 447 33.23 -22.77 9.73
N ASP A 448 31.96 -22.66 10.02
CA ASP A 448 31.13 -23.63 10.74
C ASP A 448 29.79 -23.81 10.05
N LEU A 449 29.45 -25.03 9.68
CA LEU A 449 28.12 -25.45 9.24
C LEU A 449 27.06 -25.45 10.37
N LYS A 450 27.39 -24.89 11.53
CA LYS A 450 26.44 -24.77 12.64
C LYS A 450 25.30 -23.83 12.24
N PRO A 451 24.05 -24.33 12.28
CA PRO A 451 22.89 -23.50 11.97
C PRO A 451 22.91 -22.20 12.79
N PRO A 452 22.51 -21.05 12.23
CA PRO A 452 22.48 -19.76 12.95
C PRO A 452 21.73 -19.81 14.27
N GLN A 453 20.76 -20.71 14.40
CA GLN A 453 19.94 -20.94 15.59
C GLN A 453 20.74 -21.44 16.81
N LEU A 454 21.87 -22.12 16.60
CA LEU A 454 22.74 -22.60 17.66
C LEU A 454 23.82 -21.59 18.09
N ARG A 455 23.85 -20.42 17.47
CA ARG A 455 24.80 -19.36 17.85
C ARG A 455 24.26 -18.57 19.03
N VAL A 456 25.11 -18.30 20.01
CA VAL A 456 24.75 -17.59 21.24
C VAL A 456 24.10 -16.23 20.98
N TRP A 457 24.56 -15.51 19.95
CA TRP A 457 23.97 -14.22 19.57
C TRP A 457 22.53 -14.35 19.07
N PHE A 458 22.18 -15.46 18.37
CA PHE A 458 20.83 -15.69 17.87
C PHE A 458 19.87 -15.98 19.04
N VAL A 459 20.31 -16.79 20.01
CA VAL A 459 19.54 -17.02 21.23
C VAL A 459 19.35 -15.73 22.01
N ALA A 460 20.40 -14.92 22.14
CA ALA A 460 20.33 -13.61 22.79
C ALA A 460 19.38 -12.65 22.06
N ALA A 461 19.36 -12.67 20.72
CA ALA A 461 18.47 -11.83 19.91
C ALA A 461 16.98 -12.18 20.12
N GLN A 462 16.65 -13.41 20.48
CA GLN A 462 15.26 -13.81 20.76
C GLN A 462 14.70 -13.19 22.03
N PHE A 463 15.54 -12.70 22.94
CA PHE A 463 15.08 -11.94 24.12
C PHE A 463 14.70 -10.50 23.78
N PHE A 464 15.14 -9.98 22.63
CA PHE A 464 14.84 -8.61 22.21
C PHE A 464 13.34 -8.30 22.09
N PRO A 465 12.50 -9.15 21.45
CA PRO A 465 11.06 -8.91 21.39
C PRO A 465 10.41 -8.87 22.78
N VAL A 466 10.84 -9.73 23.70
CA VAL A 466 10.31 -9.77 25.08
C VAL A 466 10.68 -8.49 25.82
N LEU A 467 11.94 -8.05 25.71
CA LEU A 467 12.40 -6.80 26.31
C LEU A 467 11.68 -5.58 25.70
N ALA A 468 11.47 -5.58 24.38
CA ALA A 468 10.72 -4.53 23.69
C ALA A 468 9.25 -4.49 24.16
N LEU A 469 8.62 -5.63 24.31
CA LEU A 469 7.25 -5.73 24.84
C LEU A 469 7.17 -5.20 26.27
N LEU A 470 8.11 -5.59 27.15
CA LEU A 470 8.17 -5.10 28.53
C LEU A 470 8.38 -3.59 28.57
N ALA A 471 9.25 -3.05 27.71
CA ALA A 471 9.49 -1.61 27.60
C ALA A 471 8.23 -0.87 27.13
N LEU A 472 7.49 -1.42 26.15
CA LEU A 472 6.23 -0.86 25.67
C LEU A 472 5.14 -0.89 26.76
N LEU A 473 5.01 -1.99 27.48
CA LEU A 473 4.07 -2.11 28.61
C LEU A 473 4.40 -1.12 29.72
N GLN A 474 5.68 -0.93 30.02
CA GLN A 474 6.14 0.05 31.00
C GLN A 474 5.85 1.47 30.54
N TRP A 475 6.06 1.75 29.25
CA TRP A 475 5.75 3.05 28.66
C TRP A 475 4.25 3.33 28.65
N ASP A 476 3.41 2.36 28.25
CA ASP A 476 1.95 2.48 28.26
C ASP A 476 1.42 2.70 29.68
N ARG A 477 1.91 1.94 30.68
CA ARG A 477 1.57 2.17 32.09
C ARG A 477 1.94 3.58 32.55
N ARG A 478 3.14 4.04 32.19
CA ARG A 478 3.59 5.39 32.51
C ARG A 478 2.73 6.46 31.83
N ARG A 479 2.37 6.22 30.59
CA ARG A 479 1.51 7.12 29.83
C ARG A 479 0.13 7.23 30.46
N ARG A 480 -0.54 6.11 30.76
CA ARG A 480 -1.85 6.07 31.44
C ARG A 480 -1.79 6.69 32.82
N PHE A 481 -0.73 6.46 33.58
CA PHE A 481 -0.54 7.10 34.86
C PHE A 481 -0.45 8.63 34.74
N LEU A 482 0.28 9.13 33.76
CA LEU A 482 0.39 10.56 33.50
C LEU A 482 -0.91 11.19 32.98
N GLU A 483 -1.69 10.44 32.19
CA GLU A 483 -3.01 10.87 31.72
C GLU A 483 -4.04 10.92 32.86
N ALA A 484 -3.95 9.99 33.82
CA ALA A 484 -4.81 9.97 35.00
C ALA A 484 -4.45 11.06 36.02
N HIS A 485 -3.24 11.62 35.97
CA HIS A 485 -2.76 12.63 36.93
C HIS A 485 -2.27 13.88 36.20
N PRO A 486 -3.17 14.71 35.67
CA PRO A 486 -2.84 15.89 34.88
C PRO A 486 -2.02 16.92 35.67
N GLU A 487 -2.14 16.98 37.00
CA GLU A 487 -1.36 17.83 37.87
C GLU A 487 0.14 17.47 37.84
N ILE A 488 0.49 16.19 37.80
CA ILE A 488 1.89 15.73 37.73
C ILE A 488 2.46 16.13 36.35
N LEU A 489 1.67 16.02 35.30
CA LEU A 489 2.08 16.39 33.96
C LEU A 489 2.33 17.91 33.85
N ARG A 490 1.47 18.73 34.47
CA ARG A 490 1.64 20.19 34.53
C ARG A 490 2.93 20.55 35.24
N ARG A 491 3.23 19.94 36.41
CA ARG A 491 4.49 20.13 37.17
C ARG A 491 5.71 19.73 36.35
N ILE A 492 5.70 18.58 35.67
CA ILE A 492 6.81 18.13 34.82
C ILE A 492 7.06 19.11 33.67
N ARG A 493 5.99 19.60 33.02
CA ARG A 493 6.10 20.59 31.95
C ARG A 493 6.66 21.92 32.49
N ALA A 494 6.16 22.40 33.61
CA ALA A 494 6.64 23.62 34.23
C ALA A 494 8.12 23.52 34.61
N ARG A 495 8.57 22.42 35.21
CA ARG A 495 10.01 22.18 35.52
C ARG A 495 10.90 22.18 34.28
N ARG A 496 10.41 21.61 33.14
CA ARG A 496 11.16 21.65 31.86
C ARG A 496 11.22 23.06 31.26
N ALA A 497 10.13 23.79 31.31
CA ALA A 497 10.08 25.18 30.86
C ALA A 497 10.97 26.07 31.73
N LEU A 498 10.90 25.94 33.03
CA LEU A 498 11.72 26.68 33.96
C LEU A 498 13.23 26.49 33.72
N ARG A 499 13.68 25.27 33.38
CA ARG A 499 15.09 25.02 33.02
C ARG A 499 15.53 25.81 31.79
N ARG A 500 14.61 26.06 30.83
CA ARG A 500 14.89 26.87 29.65
C ARG A 500 15.00 28.34 30.02
N GLU A 501 14.06 28.84 30.84
CA GLU A 501 14.07 30.23 31.31
C GLU A 501 15.28 30.53 32.19
N LYS A 502 15.71 29.61 33.03
CA LYS A 502 16.97 29.75 33.82
C LYS A 502 18.20 29.91 32.90
N ARG A 503 18.25 29.21 31.78
CA ARG A 503 19.37 29.37 30.81
C ARG A 503 19.33 30.75 30.13
N THR A 504 18.15 31.26 29.79
CA THR A 504 18.00 32.62 29.21
C THR A 504 18.36 33.67 30.25
N TRP A 505 17.92 33.51 31.48
CA TRP A 505 18.31 34.34 32.61
C TRP A 505 19.83 34.38 32.80
N GLN A 506 20.51 33.25 32.91
CA GLN A 506 21.96 33.19 33.06
C GLN A 506 22.71 33.89 31.91
N ARG A 507 22.22 33.74 30.69
CA ARG A 507 22.79 34.46 29.54
C ARG A 507 22.63 35.97 29.66
N ALA A 508 21.44 36.44 30.05
CA ALA A 508 21.18 37.86 30.23
C ALA A 508 22.09 38.48 31.35
N VAL A 509 22.29 37.75 32.44
CA VAL A 509 23.22 38.16 33.53
C VAL A 509 24.67 38.24 33.01
N THR A 510 25.10 37.19 32.24
CA THR A 510 26.46 37.17 31.68
C THR A 510 26.71 38.30 30.69
N MET A 511 25.71 38.66 29.90
CA MET A 511 25.77 39.78 28.94
C MET A 511 25.55 41.15 29.58
N ARG A 512 25.27 41.19 30.89
CA ARG A 512 24.91 42.42 31.62
C ARG A 512 23.72 43.17 31.03
N ASP A 513 22.78 42.44 30.42
CA ASP A 513 21.55 42.99 29.85
C ASP A 513 20.44 43.05 30.92
N ALA A 514 20.34 44.17 31.60
CA ALA A 514 19.38 44.37 32.68
C ALA A 514 17.90 44.19 32.23
N PRO A 515 17.51 44.70 31.06
CA PRO A 515 16.17 44.44 30.49
C PRO A 515 15.85 42.99 30.20
N ALA A 516 16.78 42.26 29.56
CA ALA A 516 16.60 40.82 29.25
C ALA A 516 16.60 39.98 30.54
N PHE A 517 17.40 40.40 31.56
CA PHE A 517 17.38 39.77 32.86
C PHE A 517 16.00 39.94 33.54
N ALA A 518 15.45 41.15 33.62
CA ALA A 518 14.15 41.38 34.27
C ALA A 518 13.02 40.59 33.55
N ALA A 519 12.97 40.60 32.21
CA ALA A 519 12.00 39.85 31.45
C ALA A 519 12.12 38.33 31.60
N SER A 520 13.35 37.79 31.66
CA SER A 520 13.57 36.37 31.89
C SER A 520 13.28 35.93 33.33
N ALA A 521 13.55 36.81 34.32
CA ALA A 521 13.22 36.59 35.73
C ALA A 521 11.70 36.56 35.95
N VAL A 522 10.94 37.46 35.36
CA VAL A 522 9.47 37.42 35.40
C VAL A 522 8.95 36.13 34.80
N ARG A 523 9.37 35.73 33.57
CA ARG A 523 8.94 34.51 32.92
C ARG A 523 9.32 33.25 33.72
N ALA A 524 10.50 33.24 34.36
CA ALA A 524 10.89 32.14 35.20
C ALA A 524 9.99 31.99 36.44
N MET A 525 9.65 33.10 37.11
CA MET A 525 8.74 33.11 38.25
C MET A 525 7.30 32.75 37.84
N GLN A 526 6.80 33.29 36.75
CA GLN A 526 5.50 32.93 36.19
C GLN A 526 5.41 31.43 35.84
N THR A 527 6.47 30.88 35.21
CA THR A 527 6.56 29.45 34.87
C THR A 527 6.59 28.57 36.11
N ALA A 528 7.29 28.98 37.18
CA ALA A 528 7.33 28.26 38.42
C ALA A 528 5.97 28.20 39.15
N CYS A 529 5.21 29.28 39.08
CA CYS A 529 3.88 29.38 39.69
C CYS A 529 2.73 28.83 38.85
N ALA A 530 2.93 28.63 37.55
CA ALA A 530 1.87 28.20 36.60
C ALA A 530 1.07 26.95 37.06
N PRO A 531 1.66 25.90 37.68
CA PRO A 531 0.87 24.75 38.14
C PRO A 531 -0.14 25.03 39.24
N HIS A 532 0.03 26.13 39.99
CA HIS A 532 -0.84 26.52 41.10
C HIS A 532 -2.11 27.27 40.63
N PHE A 533 -2.13 27.75 39.40
CA PHE A 533 -3.23 28.54 38.84
C PHE A 533 -3.84 27.88 37.61
N PRO A 534 -5.16 28.05 37.38
CA PRO A 534 -5.81 27.58 36.16
C PRO A 534 -5.48 28.43 34.92
N ALA A 535 -4.72 29.54 35.10
CA ALA A 535 -4.37 30.50 34.05
C ALA A 535 -3.08 30.11 33.30
N GLN A 536 -2.85 30.72 32.13
CA GLN A 536 -1.59 30.58 31.41
C GLN A 536 -0.47 31.31 32.19
N ALA A 537 0.76 30.77 32.11
CA ALA A 537 1.91 31.31 32.84
C ALA A 537 2.12 32.82 32.61
N ASP A 538 2.00 33.26 31.35
CA ASP A 538 2.23 34.64 30.93
C ASP A 538 1.16 35.64 31.44
N ALA A 539 0.02 35.14 31.90
CA ALA A 539 -1.06 35.93 32.45
C ALA A 539 -0.92 36.20 33.96
N LEU A 540 0.05 35.55 34.65
CA LEU A 540 0.23 35.72 36.07
C LEU A 540 0.93 37.04 36.39
N VAL A 541 0.36 37.81 37.30
CA VAL A 541 0.92 39.09 37.77
C VAL A 541 1.70 38.93 39.08
N GLY A 542 2.47 39.95 39.43
CA GLY A 542 3.33 39.90 40.61
C GLY A 542 2.60 39.58 41.91
N VAL A 543 1.32 39.96 42.07
CA VAL A 543 0.46 39.66 43.22
C VAL A 543 0.15 38.15 43.29
N ASP A 544 -0.10 37.51 42.15
CA ASP A 544 -0.37 36.07 42.07
C ASP A 544 0.86 35.26 42.49
N ILE A 545 2.02 35.64 41.98
CA ILE A 545 3.29 35.02 42.33
C ILE A 545 3.61 35.19 43.82
N ALA A 546 3.39 36.38 44.37
CA ALA A 546 3.56 36.61 45.79
C ALA A 546 2.59 35.79 46.68
N SER A 547 1.40 35.44 46.16
CA SER A 547 0.44 34.62 46.89
C SER A 547 0.89 33.15 47.07
N VAL A 548 1.79 32.64 46.20
CA VAL A 548 2.37 31.29 46.29
C VAL A 548 3.45 31.21 47.36
N LEU A 549 4.08 32.34 47.74
CA LEU A 549 5.06 32.42 48.81
C LEU A 549 4.37 32.33 50.17
N ASP A 550 5.08 31.76 51.17
CA ASP A 550 4.58 31.74 52.52
C ASP A 550 4.47 33.17 53.10
N ASP A 551 3.63 33.37 54.12
CA ASP A 551 3.31 34.71 54.63
C ASP A 551 4.57 35.45 55.14
N ALA A 552 5.54 34.73 55.70
CA ALA A 552 6.83 35.29 56.13
C ALA A 552 7.68 35.76 54.92
N ASP A 553 7.68 34.99 53.83
CA ASP A 553 8.44 35.31 52.63
C ASP A 553 7.75 36.35 51.77
N ARG A 554 6.40 36.40 51.78
CA ARG A 554 5.60 37.42 51.11
C ARG A 554 5.83 38.81 51.67
N SER A 555 5.95 38.94 52.99
CA SER A 555 6.26 40.18 53.67
C SER A 555 7.75 40.50 53.74
N GLY A 556 8.61 39.52 53.46
CA GLY A 556 10.06 39.61 53.51
C GLY A 556 10.73 40.05 52.20
N ALA A 557 12.04 39.89 52.13
CA ALA A 557 12.88 40.34 51.01
C ALA A 557 12.51 39.63 49.68
N ALA A 558 11.99 38.41 49.72
CA ALA A 558 11.56 37.67 48.50
C ALA A 558 10.34 38.32 47.84
N GLY A 559 9.29 38.62 48.60
CA GLY A 559 8.08 39.28 48.07
C GLY A 559 8.34 40.72 47.61
N GLU A 560 9.27 41.42 48.31
CA GLU A 560 9.69 42.78 47.88
C GLU A 560 10.44 42.71 46.54
N THR A 561 11.31 41.73 46.36
CA THR A 561 12.06 41.52 45.10
C THR A 561 11.13 41.18 43.94
N VAL A 562 10.14 40.27 44.15
CA VAL A 562 9.13 39.96 43.14
C VAL A 562 8.40 41.25 42.70
N ARG A 563 7.93 42.06 43.66
CA ARG A 563 7.24 43.35 43.34
C ARG A 563 8.14 44.27 42.57
N LYS A 564 9.41 44.48 42.95
CA LYS A 564 10.36 45.36 42.27
C LYS A 564 10.61 44.94 40.83
N ILE A 565 10.81 43.63 40.59
CA ILE A 565 11.08 43.09 39.24
C ILE A 565 9.83 43.25 38.34
N PHE A 566 8.65 42.89 38.85
CA PHE A 566 7.41 43.02 38.08
C PHE A 566 7.09 44.52 37.76
N THR A 567 7.23 45.40 38.76
CA THR A 567 7.03 46.85 38.53
C THR A 567 8.02 47.40 37.51
N ALA A 568 9.26 46.93 37.49
CA ALA A 568 10.27 47.33 36.53
C ALA A 568 9.97 46.89 35.09
N VAL A 569 9.31 45.73 34.92
CA VAL A 569 8.87 45.24 33.60
C VAL A 569 7.61 45.96 33.18
N ASP A 570 6.62 46.15 34.06
CA ASP A 570 5.34 46.82 33.75
C ASP A 570 5.55 48.33 33.39
N THR A 571 6.44 49.03 34.10
CA THR A 571 6.76 50.43 33.79
C THR A 571 7.48 50.62 32.47
N ARG A 572 8.11 49.59 31.96
CA ARG A 572 8.77 49.59 30.66
C ARG A 572 7.79 49.52 29.50
N PHE A 573 6.65 48.87 29.66
CA PHE A 573 5.55 48.92 28.68
C PHE A 573 4.88 50.31 28.63
N ALA A 574 5.03 51.13 29.68
CA ALA A 574 4.53 52.48 29.76
C ALA A 574 5.48 53.55 29.17
N ALA A 575 6.39 53.19 28.28
CA ALA A 575 7.10 53.98 27.26
C ALA A 575 7.83 55.28 27.67
N THR A 576 8.12 55.62 28.94
CA THR A 576 8.65 56.95 29.28
C THR A 576 9.80 57.03 30.27
N HIS A 577 10.27 55.95 30.84
CA HIS A 577 11.37 56.02 31.79
C HIS A 577 12.52 55.06 31.49
N PRO A 578 13.79 55.51 31.56
CA PRO A 578 14.95 54.60 31.47
C PRO A 578 14.91 53.59 32.64
N ALA A 579 15.26 52.34 32.35
CA ALA A 579 15.32 51.31 33.38
C ALA A 579 16.21 51.74 34.51
N PRO A 580 15.82 51.53 35.80
CA PRO A 580 16.64 51.89 36.92
C PRO A 580 17.99 51.14 36.84
N PRO A 581 19.12 51.80 37.14
CA PRO A 581 20.46 51.27 36.90
C PRO A 581 20.84 50.03 37.76
N ASP A 582 20.03 49.66 38.77
CA ASP A 582 20.37 48.64 39.73
C ASP A 582 19.61 47.31 39.59
N LEU A 583 18.94 47.04 38.45
CA LEU A 583 18.18 45.79 38.31
C LEU A 583 19.07 44.53 38.39
N LEU A 584 20.30 44.58 37.92
CA LEU A 584 21.24 43.49 38.04
C LEU A 584 21.71 43.23 39.46
N ALA A 585 21.68 44.23 40.33
CA ALA A 585 22.00 44.05 41.75
C ALA A 585 20.94 43.22 42.51
N LEU A 586 19.73 43.11 41.93
CA LEU A 586 18.64 42.27 42.46
C LEU A 586 18.78 40.76 42.09
N GLU A 587 19.75 40.40 41.24
CA GLU A 587 19.94 39.03 40.76
C GLU A 587 20.02 37.99 41.92
N PRO A 588 20.87 38.16 42.97
CA PRO A 588 20.96 37.17 44.05
C PRO A 588 19.64 37.03 44.83
N HIS A 589 18.93 38.13 45.03
CA HIS A 589 17.62 38.12 45.70
C HIS A 589 16.52 37.50 44.84
N ALA A 590 16.56 37.75 43.54
CA ALA A 590 15.65 37.13 42.57
C ALA A 590 15.91 35.62 42.47
N ALA A 591 17.16 35.18 42.47
CA ALA A 591 17.52 33.77 42.48
C ALA A 591 17.04 33.07 43.75
N ALA A 592 17.16 33.73 44.91
CA ALA A 592 16.65 33.21 46.18
C ALA A 592 15.11 33.12 46.18
N ALA A 593 14.41 34.12 45.66
CA ALA A 593 12.95 34.09 45.53
C ALA A 593 12.51 32.98 44.59
N LEU A 594 13.18 32.81 43.45
CA LEU A 594 12.88 31.72 42.48
C LEU A 594 13.13 30.34 43.08
N ALA A 595 14.19 30.17 43.92
CA ALA A 595 14.49 28.90 44.60
C ALA A 595 13.33 28.49 45.53
N LYS A 596 12.75 29.44 46.27
CA LYS A 596 11.58 29.19 47.13
C LYS A 596 10.33 28.83 46.36
N LEU A 597 10.12 29.45 45.19
CA LEU A 597 9.01 29.08 44.29
C LEU A 597 9.22 27.70 43.67
N GLU A 598 10.47 27.34 43.37
CA GLU A 598 10.82 26.04 42.80
C GLU A 598 10.65 24.88 43.82
N GLU A 599 10.82 25.15 45.10
CA GLU A 599 10.58 24.17 46.17
C GLU A 599 9.10 23.77 46.25
N LYS A 600 8.20 24.70 45.91
CA LYS A 600 6.74 24.44 45.85
C LYS A 600 6.26 23.87 44.54
N LEU A 601 7.07 23.87 43.47
CA LEU A 601 6.81 23.31 42.18
C LEU A 601 7.04 21.78 42.16
#